data_a2f269bb395ac70da1cee912f180a9b4
#
_entry.id   a2f269bb395ac70da1cee912f180a9b4
#
_cell.length_a   1.000
_cell.length_b   1.000
_cell.length_c   1.000
_cell.angle_alpha   90.00
_cell.angle_beta   90.00
_cell.angle_gamma   90.00
#
_symmetry.space_group_name_H-M   'P 1'
#
loop_
_entity.id
_entity.type
_entity.pdbx_description
1 polymer ?
#
loop_
_entity_poly.entity_id
_entity_poly.type
_entity_poly.pdbx_seq_one_letter_code
_entity_poly.pdbx_strand_id
1 'polypeptide(L)'
;GDHRDLHLLSRRQRQMCIRDSTMMVLSIGLAQAQGKAEIKFDKTTHDFGTFSENNPVVSCTFKFTNIGDAPLVIHQAVASCGCTVPEYTQEPIMPGKTGTIKVTYNGTDKYPGHFKKSITLRTNAKTEMIRLFVEGDMTAKDAK
;
A
#
# COMPACT_ATOMS: atom_id res chain seq x y z
N GLY A 1 27.33 72.39 -5.63
CA GLY A 1 26.85 71.05 -5.70
C GLY A 1 26.08 70.68 -4.43
N ASP A 2 24.78 70.60 -4.55
CA ASP A 2 23.90 70.48 -3.41
C ASP A 2 23.80 69.02 -2.96
N HIS A 3 24.28 68.76 -1.74
CA HIS A 3 24.26 67.43 -1.13
C HIS A 3 22.85 66.92 -0.72
N ARG A 4 21.79 67.69 -0.98
CA ARG A 4 20.44 67.31 -0.57
C ARG A 4 19.76 66.31 -1.47
N ASP A 5 20.13 66.23 -2.71
CA ASP A 5 19.51 65.29 -3.68
C ASP A 5 19.94 63.84 -3.54
N LEU A 6 21.13 63.59 -2.98
CA LEU A 6 21.64 62.25 -2.73
C LEU A 6 20.88 61.51 -1.61
N HIS A 7 20.34 62.24 -0.64
CA HIS A 7 19.57 61.64 0.45
C HIS A 7 18.16 61.22 0.03
N LEU A 8 17.59 61.90 -0.91
CA LEU A 8 16.24 61.57 -1.41
C LEU A 8 16.21 60.35 -2.30
N LEU A 9 17.25 60.11 -3.08
CA LEU A 9 17.38 58.92 -3.92
C LEU A 9 17.65 57.67 -3.06
N SER A 10 18.39 57.80 -1.98
CA SER A 10 18.63 56.71 -1.03
C SER A 10 17.37 56.21 -0.32
N ARG A 11 16.45 57.14 -0.01
CA ARG A 11 15.17 56.76 0.63
C ARG A 11 14.20 56.07 -0.29
N ARG A 12 14.16 56.38 -1.58
CA ARG A 12 13.37 55.68 -2.56
C ARG A 12 13.82 54.24 -2.80
N GLN A 13 15.10 54.00 -2.82
CA GLN A 13 15.65 52.65 -2.99
C GLN A 13 15.33 51.73 -1.80
N ARG A 14 15.31 52.28 -0.58
CA ARG A 14 14.96 51.49 0.61
C ARG A 14 13.50 51.06 0.63
N GLN A 15 12.59 51.85 0.07
CA GLN A 15 11.17 51.50 0.00
C GLN A 15 10.87 50.43 -1.05
N MET A 16 11.68 50.33 -2.11
CA MET A 16 11.52 49.27 -3.12
C MET A 16 11.96 47.91 -2.59
N CYS A 17 13.01 47.82 -1.78
CA CYS A 17 13.48 46.55 -1.19
C CYS A 17 12.49 45.98 -0.17
N ILE A 18 11.72 46.80 0.51
CA ILE A 18 10.73 46.34 1.49
C ILE A 18 9.45 45.78 0.81
N ARG A 19 9.12 46.24 -0.38
CA ARG A 19 7.99 45.74 -1.14
C ARG A 19 8.19 44.38 -1.73
N ASP A 20 9.40 44.05 -2.19
CA ASP A 20 9.74 42.73 -2.69
C ASP A 20 9.79 41.69 -1.58
N SER A 21 10.18 42.10 -0.37
CA SER A 21 10.23 41.22 0.80
C SER A 21 8.85 40.77 1.28
N THR A 22 7.83 41.62 1.08
CA THR A 22 6.45 41.31 1.52
C THR A 22 5.71 40.41 0.55
N MET A 23 6.09 40.38 -0.72
CA MET A 23 5.48 39.47 -1.70
C MET A 23 6.00 38.03 -1.61
N MET A 24 7.15 37.81 -1.02
CA MET A 24 7.75 36.50 -0.87
C MET A 24 7.15 35.67 0.29
N VAL A 25 6.41 36.30 1.17
CA VAL A 25 5.83 35.64 2.35
C VAL A 25 4.45 35.03 2.09
N LEU A 26 3.82 35.36 0.96
CA LEU A 26 2.47 34.86 0.63
C LEU A 26 2.45 33.54 -0.14
N SER A 27 3.61 32.97 -0.44
CA SER A 27 3.70 31.64 -1.07
C SER A 27 3.93 30.49 -0.07
N ILE A 28 3.86 30.79 1.22
CA ILE A 28 4.02 29.77 2.26
C ILE A 28 2.64 29.43 2.77
N GLY A 29 2.09 28.35 2.28
CA GLY A 29 0.91 27.89 2.94
C GLY A 29 -0.03 26.97 2.21
N LEU A 30 0.47 26.22 1.29
CA LEU A 30 -0.17 24.95 1.01
C LEU A 30 0.63 23.89 1.75
N ALA A 31 0.48 23.87 3.07
CA ALA A 31 0.72 22.66 3.81
C ALA A 31 -0.24 21.63 3.21
N GLN A 32 0.23 20.93 2.21
CA GLN A 32 -0.45 19.75 1.73
C GLN A 32 -0.47 18.81 2.92
N ALA A 33 -1.63 18.70 3.52
CA ALA A 33 -1.90 17.59 4.40
C ALA A 33 -1.60 16.32 3.59
N GLN A 34 -0.44 15.72 3.82
CA GLN A 34 -0.05 14.48 3.16
C GLN A 34 -1.01 13.42 3.69
N GLY A 35 -2.05 13.16 2.92
CA GLY A 35 -2.95 12.05 3.16
C GLY A 35 -2.15 10.77 3.23
N LYS A 36 -2.60 9.82 4.03
CA LYS A 36 -2.04 8.47 4.06
C LYS A 36 -2.93 7.51 3.29
N ALA A 37 -2.31 6.56 2.63
CA ALA A 37 -3.03 5.42 2.09
C ALA A 37 -3.63 4.60 3.22
N GLU A 38 -4.77 4.00 2.98
CA GLU A 38 -5.44 3.09 3.91
C GLU A 38 -6.04 1.93 3.14
N ILE A 39 -5.77 0.72 3.58
CA ILE A 39 -6.20 -0.49 2.91
C ILE A 39 -7.37 -1.13 3.65
N LYS A 40 -8.40 -1.50 2.90
CA LYS A 40 -9.54 -2.25 3.40
C LYS A 40 -9.73 -3.51 2.57
N PHE A 41 -9.67 -4.66 3.22
CA PHE A 41 -9.97 -5.95 2.60
C PHE A 41 -11.43 -6.31 2.75
N ASP A 42 -12.00 -6.91 1.72
CA ASP A 42 -13.34 -7.49 1.78
C ASP A 42 -13.36 -8.71 2.72
N LYS A 43 -12.30 -9.52 2.64
CA LYS A 43 -12.04 -10.67 3.51
C LYS A 43 -10.55 -10.78 3.81
N THR A 44 -10.21 -11.19 5.00
CA THR A 44 -8.82 -11.45 5.41
C THR A 44 -8.51 -12.93 5.57
N THR A 45 -9.51 -13.78 5.50
CA THR A 45 -9.37 -15.24 5.57
C THR A 45 -10.14 -15.88 4.43
N HIS A 46 -9.53 -16.87 3.79
CA HIS A 46 -10.16 -17.67 2.74
C HIS A 46 -10.04 -19.14 3.09
N ASP A 47 -11.17 -19.84 3.03
CA ASP A 47 -11.25 -21.28 3.18
C ASP A 47 -11.40 -21.93 1.80
N PHE A 48 -10.44 -22.76 1.42
CA PHE A 48 -10.50 -23.52 0.17
C PHE A 48 -11.47 -24.69 0.23
N GLY A 49 -11.96 -25.01 1.43
CA GLY A 49 -12.76 -26.22 1.62
C GLY A 49 -11.95 -27.50 1.49
N THR A 50 -12.60 -28.57 1.08
CA THR A 50 -11.97 -29.88 0.93
C THR A 50 -11.53 -30.11 -0.51
N PHE A 51 -10.26 -30.49 -0.70
CA PHE A 51 -9.70 -30.85 -2.00
C PHE A 51 -8.77 -32.06 -1.87
N SER A 52 -8.51 -32.74 -2.98
CA SER A 52 -7.74 -34.00 -3.00
C SER A 52 -6.26 -33.77 -3.28
N GLU A 53 -5.40 -34.64 -2.72
CA GLU A 53 -3.99 -34.74 -3.11
C GLU A 53 -3.79 -34.99 -4.62
N ASN A 54 -4.78 -35.51 -5.32
CA ASN A 54 -4.73 -35.67 -6.78
C ASN A 54 -4.73 -34.32 -7.50
N ASN A 55 -5.26 -33.28 -6.85
CA ASN A 55 -5.33 -31.91 -7.37
C ASN A 55 -4.89 -30.92 -6.28
N PRO A 56 -3.60 -30.95 -5.90
CA PRO A 56 -3.15 -30.32 -4.68
C PRO A 56 -2.94 -28.80 -4.79
N VAL A 57 -3.14 -28.23 -5.98
CA VAL A 57 -2.93 -26.78 -6.19
C VAL A 57 -4.27 -26.07 -6.16
N VAL A 58 -4.43 -25.16 -5.21
CA VAL A 58 -5.62 -24.31 -5.07
C VAL A 58 -5.22 -22.86 -4.98
N SER A 59 -6.06 -21.98 -5.50
CA SER A 59 -5.79 -20.55 -5.46
C SER A 59 -7.03 -19.75 -5.10
N CYS A 60 -6.80 -18.59 -4.49
CA CYS A 60 -7.85 -17.62 -4.22
C CYS A 60 -7.36 -16.21 -4.49
N THR A 61 -8.28 -15.27 -4.57
CA THR A 61 -7.99 -13.86 -4.76
C THR A 61 -8.62 -13.04 -3.64
N PHE A 62 -7.79 -12.30 -2.92
CA PHE A 62 -8.25 -11.30 -1.97
C PHE A 62 -8.39 -9.96 -2.68
N LYS A 63 -9.51 -9.33 -2.49
CA LYS A 63 -9.80 -8.02 -3.04
C LYS A 63 -9.70 -6.96 -1.95
N PHE A 64 -9.05 -5.85 -2.27
CA PHE A 64 -8.93 -4.73 -1.35
C PHE A 64 -9.18 -3.40 -2.05
N THR A 65 -9.52 -2.39 -1.27
CA THR A 65 -9.76 -1.04 -1.74
C THR A 65 -8.85 -0.08 -0.96
N ASN A 66 -8.28 0.90 -1.66
CA ASN A 66 -7.62 2.03 -1.02
C ASN A 66 -8.68 3.04 -0.58
N ILE A 67 -8.96 3.09 0.71
CA ILE A 67 -9.92 4.04 1.31
C ILE A 67 -9.23 5.28 1.87
N GLY A 68 -7.92 5.42 1.67
CA GLY A 68 -7.14 6.57 2.11
C GLY A 68 -7.10 7.71 1.10
N ASP A 69 -6.25 8.67 1.35
CA ASP A 69 -6.11 9.90 0.55
C ASP A 69 -4.83 9.94 -0.30
N ALA A 70 -3.98 8.92 -0.21
CA ALA A 70 -2.72 8.80 -0.93
C ALA A 70 -2.63 7.47 -1.69
N PRO A 71 -1.78 7.37 -2.73
CA PRO A 71 -1.57 6.11 -3.44
C PRO A 71 -1.08 5.01 -2.50
N LEU A 72 -1.69 3.83 -2.61
CA LEU A 72 -1.34 2.65 -1.85
C LEU A 72 -0.33 1.82 -2.62
N VAL A 73 0.79 1.51 -2.00
CA VAL A 73 1.84 0.64 -2.57
C VAL A 73 2.04 -0.56 -1.66
N ILE A 74 1.99 -1.75 -2.24
CA ILE A 74 2.37 -2.99 -1.56
C ILE A 74 3.86 -3.21 -1.81
N HIS A 75 4.65 -3.17 -0.75
CA HIS A 75 6.10 -3.35 -0.86
C HIS A 75 6.50 -4.82 -0.93
N GLN A 76 5.78 -5.66 -0.20
CA GLN A 76 6.13 -7.07 -0.08
C GLN A 76 4.94 -7.90 0.37
N ALA A 77 4.88 -9.13 -0.10
CA ALA A 77 3.97 -10.16 0.39
C ALA A 77 4.77 -11.42 0.69
N VAL A 78 4.74 -11.87 1.94
CA VAL A 78 5.51 -13.02 2.41
C VAL A 78 4.57 -14.05 2.99
N ALA A 79 4.62 -15.27 2.46
CA ALA A 79 3.89 -16.40 3.01
C ALA A 79 4.68 -17.09 4.13
N SER A 80 3.96 -17.74 5.04
CA SER A 80 4.56 -18.49 6.16
C SER A 80 5.30 -19.75 5.74
N CYS A 81 5.08 -20.24 4.52
CA CYS A 81 5.83 -21.36 3.94
C CYS A 81 6.01 -21.18 2.43
N GLY A 82 7.01 -21.89 1.85
CA GLY A 82 7.24 -21.92 0.42
C GLY A 82 6.14 -22.62 -0.40
N CYS A 83 5.21 -23.30 0.25
CA CYS A 83 4.05 -23.93 -0.38
C CYS A 83 2.93 -22.95 -0.76
N THR A 84 3.04 -21.71 -0.33
CA THR A 84 2.08 -20.66 -0.59
C THR A 84 2.77 -19.50 -1.31
N VAL A 85 2.26 -19.13 -2.48
CA VAL A 85 2.85 -18.07 -3.30
C VAL A 85 1.83 -16.95 -3.45
N PRO A 86 2.10 -15.78 -2.87
CA PRO A 86 1.26 -14.60 -3.08
C PRO A 86 1.72 -13.81 -4.31
N GLU A 87 0.77 -13.40 -5.12
CA GLU A 87 0.95 -12.46 -6.22
C GLU A 87 0.07 -11.24 -5.97
N TYR A 88 0.61 -10.05 -6.13
CA TYR A 88 -0.11 -8.83 -5.83
C TYR A 88 0.06 -7.78 -6.92
N THR A 89 -0.85 -6.79 -6.94
CA THR A 89 -0.78 -5.67 -7.85
C THR A 89 0.48 -4.85 -7.60
N GLN A 90 1.36 -4.79 -8.59
CA GLN A 90 2.66 -4.09 -8.51
C GLN A 90 2.52 -2.57 -8.64
N GLU A 91 1.47 -2.10 -9.30
CA GLU A 91 1.21 -0.69 -9.54
C GLU A 91 0.62 -0.02 -8.31
N PRO A 92 0.90 1.28 -8.08
CA PRO A 92 0.24 2.04 -7.03
C PRO A 92 -1.28 2.05 -7.21
N ILE A 93 -2.00 1.79 -6.13
CA ILE A 93 -3.46 1.80 -6.09
C ILE A 93 -3.91 3.20 -5.66
N MET A 94 -4.51 3.94 -6.57
CA MET A 94 -4.99 5.29 -6.31
C MET A 94 -6.15 5.29 -5.31
N PRO A 95 -6.39 6.40 -4.59
CA PRO A 95 -7.51 6.52 -3.67
C PRO A 95 -8.86 6.16 -4.34
N GLY A 96 -9.64 5.31 -3.68
CA GLY A 96 -10.92 4.82 -4.19
C GLY A 96 -10.82 3.66 -5.19
N LYS A 97 -9.63 3.26 -5.58
CA LYS A 97 -9.40 2.15 -6.50
C LYS A 97 -9.19 0.83 -5.74
N THR A 98 -9.40 -0.26 -6.45
CA THR A 98 -9.26 -1.62 -5.93
C THR A 98 -8.01 -2.30 -6.48
N GLY A 99 -7.43 -3.17 -5.67
CA GLY A 99 -6.36 -4.07 -6.07
C GLY A 99 -6.67 -5.50 -5.68
N THR A 100 -5.83 -6.43 -6.08
CA THR A 100 -6.01 -7.85 -5.80
C THR A 100 -4.71 -8.49 -5.33
N ILE A 101 -4.87 -9.51 -4.48
CA ILE A 101 -3.78 -10.39 -4.07
C ILE A 101 -4.23 -11.81 -4.35
N LYS A 102 -3.56 -12.46 -5.29
CA LYS A 102 -3.80 -13.86 -5.62
C LYS A 102 -2.87 -14.71 -4.78
N VAL A 103 -3.43 -15.67 -4.07
CA VAL A 103 -2.68 -16.60 -3.23
C VAL A 103 -2.87 -18.00 -3.79
N THR A 104 -1.77 -18.66 -4.11
CA THR A 104 -1.75 -20.04 -4.60
C THR A 104 -1.12 -20.94 -3.54
N TYR A 105 -1.84 -21.95 -3.11
CA TYR A 105 -1.33 -23.01 -2.25
C TYR A 105 -1.03 -24.25 -3.08
N ASN A 106 0.19 -24.77 -2.92
CA ASN A 106 0.60 -26.01 -3.55
C ASN A 106 0.82 -27.09 -2.47
N GLY A 107 -0.09 -28.01 -2.38
CA GLY A 107 -0.05 -29.14 -1.45
C GLY A 107 0.74 -30.36 -1.93
N THR A 108 1.46 -30.26 -3.05
CA THR A 108 2.30 -31.33 -3.56
C THR A 108 3.33 -31.72 -2.50
N ASP A 109 3.48 -33.02 -2.24
CA ASP A 109 4.38 -33.57 -1.22
C ASP A 109 4.07 -33.12 0.22
N LYS A 110 2.86 -32.63 0.47
CA LYS A 110 2.35 -32.34 1.80
C LYS A 110 1.44 -33.46 2.28
N TYR A 111 1.41 -33.64 3.60
CA TYR A 111 0.50 -34.61 4.21
C TYR A 111 -0.95 -34.13 4.13
N PRO A 112 -1.89 -35.06 3.89
CA PRO A 112 -3.32 -34.74 3.96
C PRO A 112 -3.69 -34.22 5.35
N GLY A 113 -4.72 -33.43 5.40
CA GLY A 113 -5.27 -32.88 6.63
C GLY A 113 -5.56 -31.39 6.54
N HIS A 114 -5.98 -30.83 7.66
CA HIS A 114 -6.25 -29.42 7.78
C HIS A 114 -4.95 -28.59 7.76
N PHE A 115 -4.97 -27.50 7.00
CA PHE A 115 -3.87 -26.55 7.00
C PHE A 115 -4.38 -25.12 7.17
N LYS A 116 -3.55 -24.29 7.76
CA LYS A 116 -3.75 -22.84 7.85
C LYS A 116 -2.42 -22.15 7.60
N LYS A 117 -2.39 -21.27 6.60
CA LYS A 117 -1.21 -20.51 6.22
C LYS A 117 -1.48 -19.02 6.29
N SER A 118 -0.48 -18.25 6.65
CA SER A 118 -0.56 -16.80 6.70
C SER A 118 0.30 -16.13 5.64
N ILE A 119 -0.18 -15.03 5.12
CA ILE A 119 0.53 -14.16 4.20
C ILE A 119 0.63 -12.78 4.87
N THR A 120 1.86 -12.31 5.08
CA THR A 120 2.11 -10.99 5.63
C THR A 120 2.39 -10.00 4.52
N LEU A 121 1.58 -8.96 4.46
CA LEU A 121 1.75 -7.86 3.51
C LEU A 121 2.45 -6.70 4.19
N ARG A 122 3.37 -6.06 3.49
CA ARG A 122 3.95 -4.78 3.86
C ARG A 122 3.50 -3.71 2.88
N THR A 123 2.96 -2.64 3.41
CA THR A 123 2.40 -1.54 2.61
C THR A 123 2.85 -0.19 3.16
N ASN A 124 2.62 0.87 2.38
CA ASN A 124 2.79 2.25 2.82
C ASN A 124 1.54 2.84 3.49
N ALA A 125 0.53 2.01 3.76
CA ALA A 125 -0.71 2.44 4.39
C ALA A 125 -0.53 2.79 5.87
N LYS A 126 -1.54 3.35 6.50
CA LYS A 126 -1.58 3.59 7.95
C LYS A 126 -1.29 2.31 8.73
N THR A 127 -1.83 1.18 8.27
CA THR A 127 -1.46 -0.15 8.74
C THR A 127 -0.37 -0.70 7.83
N GLU A 128 0.87 -0.63 8.27
CA GLU A 128 2.03 -1.03 7.48
C GLU A 128 2.11 -2.54 7.25
N MET A 129 1.64 -3.33 8.20
CA MET A 129 1.64 -4.79 8.14
C MET A 129 0.23 -5.34 8.29
N ILE A 130 -0.16 -6.18 7.34
CA ILE A 130 -1.46 -6.85 7.32
C ILE A 130 -1.25 -8.34 7.11
N ARG A 131 -1.97 -9.16 7.88
CA ARG A 131 -1.97 -10.61 7.72
C ARG A 131 -3.25 -11.08 7.06
N LEU A 132 -3.07 -11.88 6.03
CA LEU A 132 -4.13 -12.66 5.41
C LEU A 132 -3.94 -14.14 5.77
N PHE A 133 -5.04 -14.88 5.82
CA PHE A 133 -5.00 -16.30 6.12
C PHE A 133 -5.70 -17.10 5.03
N VAL A 134 -5.13 -18.25 4.72
CA VAL A 134 -5.76 -19.25 3.88
C VAL A 134 -5.77 -20.56 4.65
N GLU A 135 -6.88 -21.28 4.57
CA GLU A 135 -7.07 -22.55 5.24
C GLU A 135 -7.83 -23.52 4.32
N GLY A 136 -7.77 -24.78 4.64
CA GLY A 136 -8.46 -25.81 3.89
C GLY A 136 -8.12 -27.21 4.40
N ASP A 137 -8.82 -28.19 3.88
CA ASP A 137 -8.67 -29.59 4.20
C ASP A 137 -8.27 -30.40 2.97
N MET A 138 -7.06 -30.93 2.98
CA MET A 138 -6.57 -31.78 1.92
C MET A 138 -6.84 -33.25 2.26
N THR A 139 -7.56 -33.95 1.41
CA THR A 139 -7.82 -35.37 1.55
C THR A 139 -6.73 -36.21 0.88
N ALA A 140 -6.47 -37.38 1.44
CA ALA A 140 -5.55 -38.34 0.83
C ALA A 140 -6.00 -38.76 -0.57
N LYS A 141 -5.05 -39.20 -1.38
CA LYS A 141 -5.34 -39.84 -2.66
C LYS A 141 -6.26 -41.03 -2.43
N ASP A 142 -7.28 -41.13 -3.27
CA ASP A 142 -8.11 -42.33 -3.26
C ASP A 142 -7.22 -43.53 -3.58
N ALA A 143 -7.01 -44.36 -2.57
CA ALA A 143 -6.32 -45.63 -2.76
C ALA A 143 -7.25 -46.55 -3.57
N LYS A 144 -6.91 -46.73 -4.83
CA LYS A 144 -7.49 -47.83 -5.65
C LYS A 144 -6.62 -49.04 -5.57
#